data_728c9266b448bd19ea18b7ca5bcac2b7
#
_entry.id   728c9266b448bd19ea18b7ca5bcac2b7
#
_cell.length_a   1.000
_cell.length_b   1.000
_cell.length_c   1.000
_cell.angle_alpha   90.00
_cell.angle_beta   90.00
_cell.angle_gamma   90.00
#
_symmetry.space_group_name_H-M   'P 1'
#
loop_
_entity.id
_entity.type
_entity.pdbx_description
1 polymer ?
#
loop_
_entity_poly.entity_id
_entity_poly.type
_entity_poly.pdbx_seq_one_letter_code
_entity_poly.pdbx_strand_id
1 'polypeptide(L)'
;MGIWIGERISTEDHPDKTTIIIYPKLEGWKLILLTVWVLGFTFIGIVMIYLLAGGIYNLEVVADNVEDWRDQQLVYLIVFLGFWLYFEFKTVKALLWYRFGREFIRLDRDSLTHKRAILGYGKSVKYFYDNIKSMHPFKSDSTSFGQFFENAYWSLGTDAVIFVHFNKEKSFGRRLDEKTTKLLIRFIEDKVKVLRRKK
;
A
#
# COMPACT_ATOMS: atom_id res chain seq x y z
N MET A 1 1.37 -27.15 -9.00
CA MET A 1 1.31 -27.43 -7.54
C MET A 1 1.85 -26.22 -6.82
N GLY A 2 1.06 -25.56 -5.98
CA GLY A 2 1.51 -24.34 -5.28
C GLY A 2 2.37 -24.71 -4.09
N ILE A 3 3.55 -24.09 -3.98
CA ILE A 3 4.46 -24.25 -2.85
C ILE A 3 4.33 -22.98 -2.00
N TRP A 4 4.28 -23.13 -0.67
CA TRP A 4 4.24 -21.99 0.24
C TRP A 4 5.64 -21.68 0.78
N ILE A 5 6.04 -20.42 0.75
CA ILE A 5 7.25 -19.89 1.38
C ILE A 5 6.79 -19.06 2.60
N GLY A 6 6.94 -19.65 3.79
CA GLY A 6 6.37 -19.09 5.01
C GLY A 6 4.83 -19.08 4.96
N GLU A 7 4.20 -18.15 5.69
CA GLU A 7 2.73 -18.08 5.83
C GLU A 7 2.06 -17.15 4.81
N ARG A 8 2.83 -16.36 4.06
CA ARG A 8 2.31 -15.22 3.30
C ARG A 8 2.61 -15.26 1.82
N ILE A 9 3.44 -16.20 1.37
CA ILE A 9 3.88 -16.26 -0.01
C ILE A 9 3.47 -17.61 -0.59
N SER A 10 2.63 -17.58 -1.61
CA SER A 10 2.33 -18.76 -2.42
C SER A 10 3.03 -18.66 -3.77
N THR A 11 3.48 -19.79 -4.29
CA THR A 11 4.16 -19.85 -5.59
C THR A 11 3.45 -20.84 -6.50
N GLU A 12 3.25 -20.45 -7.74
CA GLU A 12 2.69 -21.30 -8.79
C GLU A 12 3.71 -21.44 -9.90
N ASP A 13 4.21 -22.66 -10.09
CA ASP A 13 5.16 -22.99 -11.14
C ASP A 13 4.47 -23.49 -12.39
N HIS A 14 4.79 -22.89 -13.53
CA HIS A 14 4.46 -23.34 -14.86
C HIS A 14 5.74 -23.61 -15.65
N PRO A 15 5.71 -24.36 -16.76
CA PRO A 15 6.91 -24.70 -17.54
C PRO A 15 7.75 -23.50 -17.96
N ASP A 16 7.11 -22.37 -18.29
CA ASP A 16 7.76 -21.17 -18.84
C ASP A 16 7.75 -19.96 -17.91
N LYS A 17 7.07 -20.04 -16.77
CA LYS A 17 6.91 -18.92 -15.83
C LYS A 17 6.68 -19.41 -14.40
N THR A 18 7.12 -18.63 -13.44
CA THR A 18 6.77 -18.81 -12.03
C THR A 18 6.04 -17.59 -11.54
N THR A 19 4.87 -17.77 -10.93
CA THR A 19 4.12 -16.67 -10.29
C THR A 19 4.24 -16.78 -8.79
N ILE A 20 4.65 -15.71 -8.16
CA ILE A 20 4.75 -15.56 -6.71
C ILE A 20 3.67 -14.59 -6.27
N ILE A 21 2.86 -14.97 -5.30
CA ILE A 21 1.77 -14.17 -4.75
C ILE A 21 2.08 -13.89 -3.29
N ILE A 22 2.20 -12.62 -2.94
CA ILE A 22 2.42 -12.18 -1.57
C ILE A 22 1.12 -11.62 -1.02
N TYR A 23 0.66 -12.19 0.09
CA TYR A 23 -0.55 -11.76 0.79
C TYR A 23 -0.21 -10.76 1.88
N PRO A 24 -0.90 -9.61 1.95
CA PRO A 24 -0.76 -8.71 3.08
C PRO A 24 -1.27 -9.41 4.36
N LYS A 25 -0.54 -9.25 5.46
CA LYS A 25 -0.94 -9.77 6.77
C LYS A 25 -0.96 -8.64 7.78
N LEU A 26 -2.08 -8.49 8.46
CA LEU A 26 -2.23 -7.64 9.63
C LEU A 26 -2.87 -8.52 10.73
N GLU A 27 -2.45 -8.33 11.97
CA GLU A 27 -3.04 -9.01 13.11
C GLU A 27 -4.55 -8.71 13.20
N GLY A 28 -5.37 -9.73 13.47
CA GLY A 28 -6.83 -9.62 13.40
C GLY A 28 -7.40 -8.45 14.20
N TRP A 29 -6.91 -8.24 15.44
CA TRP A 29 -7.37 -7.14 16.27
C TRP A 29 -7.00 -5.75 15.68
N LYS A 30 -5.83 -5.61 15.04
CA LYS A 30 -5.43 -4.37 14.35
C LYS A 30 -6.32 -4.10 13.14
N LEU A 31 -6.73 -5.16 12.43
CA LEU A 31 -7.64 -5.04 11.30
C LEU A 31 -9.04 -4.60 11.75
N ILE A 32 -9.53 -5.15 12.87
CA ILE A 32 -10.80 -4.71 13.48
C ILE A 32 -10.70 -3.24 13.88
N LEU A 33 -9.65 -2.86 14.61
CA LEU A 33 -9.42 -1.48 15.04
C LEU A 33 -9.38 -0.52 13.84
N LEU A 34 -8.66 -0.87 12.78
CA LEU A 34 -8.61 -0.08 11.56
C LEU A 34 -10.00 0.05 10.90
N THR A 35 -10.79 -1.03 10.90
CA THR A 35 -12.15 -1.02 10.33
C THR A 35 -13.05 -0.09 11.13
N VAL A 36 -13.06 -0.20 12.47
CA VAL A 36 -13.85 0.67 13.35
C VAL A 36 -13.42 2.12 13.20
N TRP A 37 -12.11 2.37 13.11
CA TRP A 37 -11.58 3.71 12.89
C TRP A 37 -12.07 4.32 11.57
N VAL A 38 -11.97 3.59 10.46
CA VAL A 38 -12.42 4.06 9.15
C VAL A 38 -13.92 4.35 9.18
N LEU A 39 -14.75 3.46 9.73
CA LEU A 39 -16.20 3.68 9.82
C LEU A 39 -16.54 4.91 10.64
N GLY A 40 -15.93 5.07 11.83
CA GLY A 40 -16.15 6.23 12.69
C GLY A 40 -15.69 7.53 12.03
N PHE A 41 -14.53 7.50 11.38
CA PHE A 41 -13.96 8.66 10.70
C PHE A 41 -14.78 9.07 9.49
N THR A 42 -15.24 8.10 8.68
CA THR A 42 -16.19 8.33 7.57
C THR A 42 -17.50 8.95 8.08
N PHE A 43 -18.06 8.43 9.18
CA PHE A 43 -19.30 8.97 9.76
C PHE A 43 -19.14 10.44 10.19
N ILE A 44 -18.03 10.77 10.88
CA ILE A 44 -17.72 12.15 11.28
C ILE A 44 -17.61 13.07 10.06
N GLY A 45 -16.96 12.61 8.99
CA GLY A 45 -16.83 13.38 7.76
C GLY A 45 -18.17 13.66 7.07
N ILE A 46 -19.04 12.66 7.03
CA ILE A 46 -20.41 12.84 6.48
C ILE A 46 -21.17 13.89 7.28
N VAL A 47 -21.12 13.83 8.63
CA VAL A 47 -21.73 14.83 9.50
C VAL A 47 -21.17 16.22 9.23
N MET A 48 -19.86 16.36 9.11
CA MET A 48 -19.21 17.65 8.80
C MET A 48 -19.62 18.22 7.44
N ILE A 49 -19.67 17.37 6.41
CA ILE A 49 -20.14 17.79 5.08
C ILE A 49 -21.61 18.23 5.14
N TYR A 50 -22.45 17.52 5.88
CA TYR A 50 -23.84 17.89 6.09
C TYR A 50 -24.00 19.24 6.80
N LEU A 51 -23.21 19.48 7.86
CA LEU A 51 -23.19 20.76 8.57
C LEU A 51 -22.68 21.90 7.70
N LEU A 52 -21.66 21.65 6.86
CA LEU A 52 -21.15 22.64 5.90
C LEU A 52 -22.23 23.00 4.89
N ALA A 53 -22.91 21.99 4.30
CA ALA A 53 -23.99 22.23 3.36
C ALA A 53 -25.16 23.01 4.00
N GLY A 54 -25.57 22.62 5.21
CA GLY A 54 -26.61 23.35 5.97
C GLY A 54 -26.18 24.79 6.31
N GLY A 55 -24.94 25.01 6.66
CA GLY A 55 -24.36 26.33 6.90
C GLY A 55 -24.40 27.21 5.64
N ILE A 56 -24.07 26.65 4.47
CA ILE A 56 -24.10 27.36 3.20
C ILE A 56 -25.55 27.75 2.84
N TYR A 57 -26.53 26.85 3.01
CA TYR A 57 -27.94 27.14 2.72
C TYR A 57 -28.54 28.21 3.66
N ASN A 58 -28.13 28.28 4.91
CA ASN A 58 -28.62 29.28 5.86
C ASN A 58 -27.93 30.65 5.72
N LEU A 59 -26.88 30.76 4.89
CA LEU A 59 -26.16 32.02 4.62
C LEU A 59 -27.04 33.04 3.87
N GLU A 60 -28.02 32.59 3.08
CA GLU A 60 -28.92 33.50 2.35
C GLU A 60 -29.98 34.19 3.25
N VAL A 61 -30.18 33.69 4.48
CA VAL A 61 -31.33 34.11 5.33
C VAL A 61 -30.91 35.12 6.44
N VAL A 62 -29.62 35.27 6.75
CA VAL A 62 -29.17 36.08 7.92
C VAL A 62 -28.05 37.06 7.54
N ALA A 63 -28.24 37.86 6.51
CA ALA A 63 -27.18 38.64 5.85
C ALA A 63 -26.79 39.98 6.52
N ASP A 64 -27.19 40.34 7.73
CA ASP A 64 -26.99 41.74 8.10
C ASP A 64 -25.91 42.12 9.15
N ASN A 65 -25.32 41.21 9.94
CA ASN A 65 -24.35 41.71 10.95
C ASN A 65 -23.28 40.72 11.47
N VAL A 66 -22.90 39.64 10.76
CA VAL A 66 -22.01 38.61 11.31
C VAL A 66 -20.96 38.13 10.29
N GLU A 67 -20.47 39.01 9.40
CA GLU A 67 -19.67 38.58 8.24
C GLU A 67 -18.26 38.09 8.59
N ASP A 68 -17.50 38.76 9.43
CA ASP A 68 -16.05 38.48 9.61
C ASP A 68 -15.72 37.13 10.28
N TRP A 69 -16.41 36.76 11.35
CA TRP A 69 -16.07 35.51 12.07
C TRP A 69 -16.61 34.26 11.39
N ARG A 70 -17.65 34.39 10.60
CA ARG A 70 -18.29 33.31 9.87
C ARG A 70 -17.43 32.85 8.69
N ASP A 71 -16.86 33.79 7.96
CA ASP A 71 -15.96 33.52 6.85
C ASP A 71 -14.69 32.81 7.33
N GLN A 72 -14.16 33.20 8.48
CA GLN A 72 -13.04 32.52 9.12
C GLN A 72 -13.40 31.08 9.51
N GLN A 73 -14.57 30.81 10.08
CA GLN A 73 -15.00 29.45 10.42
C GLN A 73 -15.17 28.56 9.18
N LEU A 74 -15.72 29.10 8.08
CA LEU A 74 -15.83 28.37 6.82
C LEU A 74 -14.45 28.00 6.27
N VAL A 75 -13.49 28.95 6.29
CA VAL A 75 -12.12 28.66 5.86
C VAL A 75 -11.50 27.57 6.70
N TYR A 76 -11.61 27.63 8.04
CA TYR A 76 -11.10 26.58 8.93
C TYR A 76 -11.75 25.22 8.64
N LEU A 77 -13.06 25.19 8.40
CA LEU A 77 -13.78 23.95 8.11
C LEU A 77 -13.33 23.36 6.77
N ILE A 78 -13.15 24.19 5.74
CA ILE A 78 -12.66 23.73 4.42
C ILE A 78 -11.24 23.17 4.53
N VAL A 79 -10.35 23.86 5.23
CA VAL A 79 -8.99 23.41 5.46
C VAL A 79 -8.99 22.08 6.24
N PHE A 80 -9.78 22.00 7.31
CA PHE A 80 -9.94 20.79 8.08
C PHE A 80 -10.45 19.62 7.24
N LEU A 81 -11.49 19.84 6.42
CA LEU A 81 -12.03 18.82 5.50
C LEU A 81 -10.99 18.35 4.48
N GLY A 82 -10.13 19.26 4.00
CA GLY A 82 -9.01 18.87 3.12
C GLY A 82 -8.04 17.89 3.78
N PHE A 83 -7.61 18.19 5.02
CA PHE A 83 -6.79 17.28 5.82
C PHE A 83 -7.53 15.98 6.14
N TRP A 84 -8.79 16.06 6.53
CA TRP A 84 -9.62 14.90 6.83
C TRP A 84 -9.73 13.96 5.62
N LEU A 85 -10.06 14.48 4.42
CA LEU A 85 -10.14 13.69 3.18
C LEU A 85 -8.81 13.00 2.85
N TYR A 86 -7.69 13.69 3.05
CA TYR A 86 -6.37 13.10 2.83
C TYR A 86 -6.11 11.90 3.75
N PHE A 87 -6.41 12.03 5.04
CA PHE A 87 -6.21 10.92 6.00
C PHE A 87 -7.22 9.80 5.76
N GLU A 88 -8.48 10.12 5.48
CA GLU A 88 -9.51 9.14 5.15
C GLU A 88 -9.11 8.32 3.93
N PHE A 89 -8.67 8.97 2.85
CA PHE A 89 -8.21 8.26 1.65
C PHE A 89 -7.05 7.31 1.96
N LYS A 90 -6.09 7.73 2.80
CA LYS A 90 -4.96 6.87 3.19
C LYS A 90 -5.40 5.67 4.03
N THR A 91 -6.25 5.87 5.02
CA THR A 91 -6.71 4.80 5.91
C THR A 91 -7.64 3.81 5.20
N VAL A 92 -8.56 4.29 4.36
CA VAL A 92 -9.40 3.44 3.50
C VAL A 92 -8.54 2.61 2.54
N LYS A 93 -7.55 3.23 1.90
CA LYS A 93 -6.62 2.51 1.02
C LYS A 93 -5.84 1.42 1.78
N ALA A 94 -5.42 1.69 3.01
CA ALA A 94 -4.76 0.70 3.84
C ALA A 94 -5.71 -0.46 4.21
N LEU A 95 -6.94 -0.15 4.62
CA LEU A 95 -7.96 -1.16 4.92
C LEU A 95 -8.25 -2.06 3.70
N LEU A 96 -8.47 -1.46 2.53
CA LEU A 96 -8.70 -2.20 1.28
C LEU A 96 -7.49 -3.06 0.91
N TRP A 97 -6.28 -2.57 1.13
CA TRP A 97 -5.06 -3.35 0.90
C TRP A 97 -4.99 -4.58 1.82
N TYR A 98 -5.22 -4.43 3.12
CA TYR A 98 -5.17 -5.55 4.05
C TYR A 98 -6.29 -6.57 3.85
N ARG A 99 -7.45 -6.15 3.36
CA ARG A 99 -8.60 -7.04 3.10
C ARG A 99 -8.53 -7.73 1.74
N PHE A 100 -8.14 -7.01 0.70
CA PHE A 100 -8.31 -7.44 -0.69
C PHE A 100 -7.02 -7.27 -1.53
N GLY A 101 -5.95 -6.77 -0.92
CA GLY A 101 -4.68 -6.56 -1.60
C GLY A 101 -3.95 -7.86 -1.89
N ARG A 102 -3.24 -7.89 -3.02
CA ARG A 102 -2.29 -8.96 -3.38
C ARG A 102 -1.15 -8.35 -4.17
N GLU A 103 0.04 -8.84 -3.91
CA GLU A 103 1.22 -8.47 -4.68
C GLU A 103 1.67 -9.67 -5.51
N PHE A 104 1.74 -9.48 -6.81
CA PHE A 104 2.11 -10.52 -7.77
C PHE A 104 3.50 -10.22 -8.32
N ILE A 105 4.35 -11.24 -8.29
CA ILE A 105 5.67 -11.22 -8.95
C ILE A 105 5.68 -12.39 -9.90
N ARG A 106 5.68 -12.11 -11.18
CA ARG A 106 5.79 -13.12 -12.22
C ARG A 106 7.20 -13.12 -12.79
N LEU A 107 7.83 -14.27 -12.76
CA LEU A 107 9.14 -14.51 -13.31
C LEU A 107 8.95 -15.22 -14.67
N ASP A 108 9.33 -14.57 -15.73
CA ASP A 108 9.45 -15.09 -17.08
C ASP A 108 10.93 -15.35 -17.40
N ARG A 109 11.27 -15.87 -18.58
CA ARG A 109 12.69 -16.13 -18.98
C ARG A 109 13.57 -14.89 -18.94
N ASP A 110 13.07 -13.74 -19.40
CA ASP A 110 13.87 -12.54 -19.63
C ASP A 110 13.49 -11.39 -18.67
N SER A 111 12.43 -11.55 -17.90
CA SER A 111 11.86 -10.44 -17.12
C SER A 111 11.15 -10.87 -15.85
N LEU A 112 11.17 -9.95 -14.90
CA LEU A 112 10.33 -9.93 -13.70
C LEU A 112 9.18 -8.94 -13.92
N THR A 113 7.96 -9.39 -13.77
CA THR A 113 6.78 -8.51 -13.82
C THR A 113 6.20 -8.37 -12.42
N HIS A 114 6.10 -7.15 -11.94
CA HIS A 114 5.55 -6.82 -10.62
C HIS A 114 4.20 -6.11 -10.75
N LYS A 115 3.20 -6.56 -9.98
CA LYS A 115 1.87 -5.96 -9.93
C LYS A 115 1.38 -5.92 -8.49
N ARG A 116 0.93 -4.77 -8.02
CA ARG A 116 0.12 -4.62 -6.82
C ARG A 116 -1.34 -4.46 -7.21
N ALA A 117 -2.19 -5.33 -6.71
CA ALA A 117 -3.60 -5.32 -7.03
C ALA A 117 -4.46 -5.21 -5.76
N ILE A 118 -5.48 -4.37 -5.80
CA ILE A 118 -6.59 -4.34 -4.84
C ILE A 118 -7.83 -4.74 -5.62
N LEU A 119 -8.56 -5.74 -5.16
CA LEU A 119 -9.72 -6.31 -5.87
C LEU A 119 -9.41 -6.70 -7.33
N GLY A 120 -8.17 -7.13 -7.60
CA GLY A 120 -7.73 -7.50 -8.95
C GLY A 120 -7.21 -6.32 -9.81
N TYR A 121 -7.53 -5.09 -9.45
CA TYR A 121 -7.09 -3.89 -10.18
C TYR A 121 -5.72 -3.44 -9.71
N GLY A 122 -4.84 -3.10 -10.65
CA GLY A 122 -3.50 -2.59 -10.35
C GLY A 122 -2.61 -2.53 -11.58
N LYS A 123 -1.64 -1.62 -11.56
CA LYS A 123 -0.68 -1.44 -12.64
C LYS A 123 0.37 -2.55 -12.59
N SER A 124 0.60 -3.20 -13.72
CA SER A 124 1.68 -4.17 -13.93
C SER A 124 2.89 -3.46 -14.53
N VAL A 125 4.07 -3.72 -13.97
CA VAL A 125 5.34 -3.16 -14.46
C VAL A 125 6.31 -4.29 -14.74
N LYS A 126 6.90 -4.30 -15.92
CA LYS A 126 7.85 -5.30 -16.38
C LYS A 126 9.28 -4.78 -16.26
N TYR A 127 10.18 -5.59 -15.70
CA TYR A 127 11.59 -5.31 -15.49
C TYR A 127 12.42 -6.41 -16.17
N PHE A 128 13.26 -6.06 -17.13
CA PHE A 128 14.16 -7.01 -17.77
C PHE A 128 15.36 -7.29 -16.88
N TYR A 129 15.74 -8.57 -16.76
CA TYR A 129 16.83 -9.00 -15.87
C TYR A 129 18.18 -8.36 -16.21
N ASP A 130 18.45 -8.11 -17.49
CA ASP A 130 19.71 -7.50 -17.94
C ASP A 130 19.93 -6.09 -17.39
N ASN A 131 18.84 -5.43 -16.97
CA ASN A 131 18.86 -4.10 -16.36
C ASN A 131 18.73 -4.13 -14.83
N ILE A 132 18.64 -5.34 -14.22
CA ILE A 132 18.59 -5.51 -12.76
C ILE A 132 20.02 -5.77 -12.27
N LYS A 133 20.59 -4.85 -11.49
CA LYS A 133 21.97 -4.97 -11.00
C LYS A 133 22.08 -5.82 -9.74
N SER A 134 21.20 -5.61 -8.78
CA SER A 134 21.26 -6.27 -7.47
C SER A 134 19.86 -6.35 -6.86
N MET A 135 19.64 -7.39 -6.08
CA MET A 135 18.43 -7.56 -5.28
C MET A 135 18.87 -7.83 -3.84
N HIS A 136 18.41 -7.03 -2.89
CA HIS A 136 18.81 -7.15 -1.49
C HIS A 136 17.68 -6.77 -0.55
N PRO A 137 17.72 -7.25 0.71
CA PRO A 137 16.76 -6.83 1.72
C PRO A 137 16.90 -5.34 2.00
N PHE A 138 15.77 -4.66 2.20
CA PHE A 138 15.76 -3.29 2.69
C PHE A 138 16.28 -3.27 4.13
N LYS A 139 17.37 -2.56 4.36
CA LYS A 139 17.85 -2.27 5.70
C LYS A 139 17.28 -0.93 6.13
N SER A 140 16.43 -0.98 7.12
CA SER A 140 15.84 0.20 7.73
C SER A 140 16.76 0.68 8.85
N ASP A 141 17.18 1.94 8.81
CA ASP A 141 17.79 2.58 9.97
C ASP A 141 16.68 2.84 11.00
N SER A 142 16.66 2.03 12.06
CA SER A 142 15.57 1.89 13.03
C SER A 142 15.25 3.13 13.89
N THR A 143 15.89 4.25 13.65
CA THR A 143 15.84 5.46 14.51
C THR A 143 14.99 6.60 13.94
N SER A 144 14.40 6.46 12.74
CA SER A 144 13.62 7.53 12.13
C SER A 144 12.17 7.53 12.59
N PHE A 145 11.70 8.68 13.12
CA PHE A 145 10.29 8.93 13.46
C PHE A 145 9.34 8.65 12.27
N GLY A 146 9.79 8.90 11.04
CA GLY A 146 9.06 8.55 9.82
C GLY A 146 8.75 7.06 9.70
N GLN A 147 9.66 6.18 10.13
CA GLN A 147 9.45 4.73 10.10
C GLN A 147 8.40 4.25 11.11
N PHE A 148 8.28 4.92 12.25
CA PHE A 148 7.20 4.63 13.19
C PHE A 148 5.83 4.82 12.51
N PHE A 149 5.65 5.91 11.76
CA PHE A 149 4.43 6.16 11.00
C PHE A 149 4.26 5.19 9.84
N GLU A 150 5.32 4.84 9.11
CA GLU A 150 5.26 3.88 8.00
C GLU A 150 4.94 2.46 8.48
N ASN A 151 5.40 2.09 9.67
CA ASN A 151 5.10 0.79 10.27
C ASN A 151 3.78 0.74 11.04
N ALA A 152 3.12 1.87 11.22
CA ALA A 152 1.83 1.94 11.88
C ALA A 152 0.77 1.08 11.14
N TYR A 153 -0.22 0.56 11.88
CA TYR A 153 -1.25 -0.35 11.32
C TYR A 153 -2.17 0.35 10.30
N TRP A 154 -2.30 1.68 10.36
CA TRP A 154 -3.05 2.49 9.39
C TRP A 154 -2.26 2.81 8.12
N SER A 155 -1.00 2.44 8.03
CA SER A 155 -0.17 2.64 6.85
C SER A 155 0.00 1.35 6.05
N LEU A 156 0.37 1.51 4.79
CA LEU A 156 0.66 0.36 3.92
C LEU A 156 1.97 -0.35 4.30
N GLY A 157 2.85 0.29 5.07
CA GLY A 157 4.18 -0.20 5.44
C GLY A 157 5.22 -0.10 4.33
N THR A 158 6.47 -0.40 4.69
CA THR A 158 7.62 -0.39 3.78
C THR A 158 7.76 -1.70 3.02
N ASP A 159 8.41 -1.63 1.87
CA ASP A 159 8.77 -2.79 1.05
C ASP A 159 10.06 -3.42 1.59
N ALA A 160 10.11 -4.74 1.64
CA ALA A 160 11.23 -5.46 2.25
C ALA A 160 12.34 -5.83 1.26
N VAL A 161 12.08 -5.83 -0.04
CA VAL A 161 13.06 -6.13 -1.08
C VAL A 161 13.29 -4.90 -1.93
N ILE A 162 14.56 -4.53 -2.12
CA ILE A 162 14.98 -3.49 -3.05
C ILE A 162 15.79 -4.10 -4.18
N PHE A 163 15.64 -3.58 -5.38
CA PHE A 163 16.49 -3.87 -6.52
C PHE A 163 16.71 -2.61 -7.37
N VAL A 164 17.84 -2.55 -8.06
CA VAL A 164 18.20 -1.43 -8.92
C VAL A 164 17.91 -1.79 -10.37
N HIS A 165 17.06 -0.98 -11.03
CA HIS A 165 16.72 -1.12 -12.43
C HIS A 165 16.92 0.23 -13.15
N PHE A 166 17.79 0.29 -14.15
CA PHE A 166 18.22 1.53 -14.82
C PHE A 166 18.66 2.63 -13.84
N ASN A 167 19.50 2.29 -12.87
CA ASN A 167 19.97 3.19 -11.81
C ASN A 167 18.86 3.82 -10.94
N LYS A 168 17.66 3.26 -10.97
CA LYS A 168 16.55 3.65 -10.11
C LYS A 168 16.20 2.51 -9.17
N GLU A 169 16.10 2.81 -7.89
CA GLU A 169 15.63 1.84 -6.91
C GLU A 169 14.16 1.50 -7.13
N LYS A 170 13.87 0.22 -7.07
CA LYS A 170 12.53 -0.36 -7.12
C LYS A 170 12.38 -1.30 -5.94
N SER A 171 11.15 -1.45 -5.47
CA SER A 171 10.90 -2.23 -4.28
C SER A 171 9.61 -3.03 -4.37
N PHE A 172 9.59 -4.17 -3.64
CA PHE A 172 8.42 -5.03 -3.48
C PHE A 172 8.49 -5.82 -2.16
N GLY A 173 7.48 -6.65 -1.90
CA GLY A 173 7.45 -7.46 -0.70
C GLY A 173 7.05 -6.67 0.54
N ARG A 174 5.88 -6.03 0.48
CA ARG A 174 5.40 -5.14 1.55
C ARG A 174 5.26 -5.84 2.89
N ARG A 175 5.90 -5.27 3.94
CA ARG A 175 5.87 -5.78 5.33
C ARG A 175 6.27 -7.25 5.47
N LEU A 176 7.17 -7.75 4.65
CA LEU A 176 7.78 -9.06 4.90
C LEU A 176 8.80 -8.95 6.02
N ASP A 177 8.87 -9.99 6.85
CA ASP A 177 9.93 -10.13 7.83
C ASP A 177 11.28 -10.46 7.18
N GLU A 178 12.37 -10.22 7.87
CA GLU A 178 13.72 -10.38 7.33
C GLU A 178 14.01 -11.82 6.87
N LYS A 179 13.55 -12.82 7.64
CA LYS A 179 13.73 -14.24 7.31
C LYS A 179 13.02 -14.60 6.00
N THR A 180 11.74 -14.25 5.90
CA THR A 180 10.92 -14.49 4.69
C THR A 180 11.47 -13.72 3.49
N THR A 181 11.96 -12.50 3.70
CA THR A 181 12.59 -11.68 2.65
C THR A 181 13.84 -12.34 2.07
N LYS A 182 14.73 -12.84 2.92
CA LYS A 182 15.94 -13.57 2.48
C LYS A 182 15.59 -14.85 1.71
N LEU A 183 14.58 -15.60 2.18
CA LEU A 183 14.10 -16.80 1.49
C LEU A 183 13.49 -16.46 0.12
N LEU A 184 12.70 -15.40 0.04
CA LEU A 184 12.10 -14.94 -1.21
C LEU A 184 13.15 -14.54 -2.25
N ILE A 185 14.17 -13.77 -1.84
CA ILE A 185 15.25 -13.35 -2.74
C ILE A 185 15.97 -14.57 -3.30
N ARG A 186 16.40 -15.51 -2.45
CA ARG A 186 17.05 -16.76 -2.88
C ARG A 186 16.16 -17.56 -3.84
N PHE A 187 14.90 -17.71 -3.51
CA PHE A 187 13.93 -18.40 -4.38
C PHE A 187 13.83 -17.75 -5.76
N ILE A 188 13.74 -16.42 -5.82
CA ILE A 188 13.69 -15.67 -7.08
C ILE A 188 14.97 -15.91 -7.89
N GLU A 189 16.15 -15.76 -7.27
CA GLU A 189 17.45 -15.97 -7.93
C GLU A 189 17.59 -17.38 -8.51
N ASP A 190 17.21 -18.41 -7.73
CA ASP A 190 17.30 -19.79 -8.17
C ASP A 190 16.32 -20.09 -9.31
N LYS A 191 15.08 -19.60 -9.22
CA LYS A 191 14.10 -19.75 -10.31
C LYS A 191 14.51 -19.04 -11.59
N VAL A 192 15.05 -17.84 -11.50
CA VAL A 192 15.57 -17.10 -12.66
C VAL A 192 16.72 -17.87 -13.34
N LYS A 193 17.65 -18.45 -12.55
CA LYS A 193 18.71 -19.31 -13.11
C LYS A 193 18.14 -20.52 -13.84
N VAL A 194 17.13 -21.18 -13.29
CA VAL A 194 16.50 -22.34 -13.92
C VAL A 194 15.76 -21.96 -15.19
N LEU A 195 14.99 -20.86 -15.17
CA LEU A 195 14.23 -20.39 -16.34
C LEU A 195 15.15 -19.98 -17.50
N ARG A 196 16.31 -19.35 -17.19
CA ARG A 196 17.31 -18.96 -18.20
C ARG A 196 18.11 -20.14 -18.78
N ARG A 197 18.27 -21.24 -18.05
CA ARG A 197 18.96 -22.47 -18.52
C ARG A 197 18.12 -23.32 -19.47
N LYS A 198 16.82 -23.17 -19.48
CA LYS A 198 15.91 -23.88 -20.38
C LYS A 198 15.89 -23.27 -21.80
N LYS A 199 17.11 -23.05 -22.35
CA LYS A 199 17.30 -22.63 -23.74
C LYS A 199 17.09 -23.77 -24.70
#